data_c0bc5f83e92b0e9b54e10409ef954867
#
_entry.id   c0bc5f83e92b0e9b54e10409ef954867
#
_cell.length_a   1.000
_cell.length_b   1.000
_cell.length_c   1.000
_cell.angle_alpha   90.00
_cell.angle_beta   90.00
_cell.angle_gamma   90.00
#
_symmetry.space_group_name_H-M   'P 1'
#
loop_
_entity.id
_entity.type
_entity.pdbx_description
1 polymer ?
#
loop_
_entity_poly.entity_id
_entity_poly.type
_entity_poly.pdbx_seq_one_letter_code
_entity_poly.pdbx_strand_id
1 'polypeptide(L)'
;VKQTLAVTLNAGIWIMKTPFVLWVMLFGMLLDGTIRMVITLSSQYYRMIGIPESLFGIMGSVVALMGVVVPKIARQIAENRSPQTALLITAGLAVAGLAAMNGFWHWVGIVPALVTFAAMNLTGFFVSFYINRETDSRQRATVLSFKGLSYNVSYGLLGVAYALVLKLAKAGVDPATGLSPETIENQVFVDTFFWFPLFFAVNFLVLTAVCAVRFKAKKQR
;
A
#
# COMPACT_ATOMS: atom_id res chain seq x y z
N VAL A 1 27.23 15.09 -7.01
CA VAL A 1 26.62 13.78 -7.32
C VAL A 1 27.19 12.68 -6.41
N LYS A 2 28.53 12.45 -6.36
CA LYS A 2 29.14 11.39 -5.53
C LYS A 2 28.85 11.55 -4.04
N GLN A 3 28.86 12.77 -3.51
CA GLN A 3 28.59 13.06 -2.09
C GLN A 3 27.11 12.80 -1.72
N THR A 4 26.19 13.19 -2.62
CA THR A 4 24.75 12.95 -2.43
C THR A 4 24.43 11.45 -2.45
N LEU A 5 25.06 10.70 -3.35
CA LEU A 5 24.91 9.25 -3.44
C LEU A 5 25.43 8.56 -2.16
N ALA A 6 26.58 8.96 -1.67
CA ALA A 6 27.14 8.42 -0.42
C ALA A 6 26.24 8.68 0.79
N VAL A 7 25.66 9.87 0.90
CA VAL A 7 24.72 10.22 1.98
C VAL A 7 23.45 9.36 1.92
N THR A 8 22.90 9.13 0.71
CA THR A 8 21.72 8.28 0.52
C THR A 8 22.03 6.81 0.84
N LEU A 9 23.20 6.31 0.42
CA LEU A 9 23.66 4.96 0.74
C LEU A 9 23.83 4.73 2.24
N ASN A 10 24.44 5.71 2.94
CA ASN A 10 24.61 5.66 4.37
C ASN A 10 23.28 5.64 5.13
N ALA A 11 22.26 6.38 4.65
CA ALA A 11 20.92 6.31 5.20
C ALA A 11 20.30 4.93 5.02
N GLY A 12 20.46 4.32 3.83
CA GLY A 12 20.04 2.94 3.58
C GLY A 12 20.71 1.93 4.51
N ILE A 13 22.03 2.02 4.68
CA ILE A 13 22.79 1.16 5.60
C ILE A 13 22.32 1.36 7.05
N TRP A 14 22.07 2.58 7.48
CA TRP A 14 21.55 2.87 8.81
C TRP A 14 20.16 2.23 9.03
N ILE A 15 19.26 2.34 8.03
CA ILE A 15 17.94 1.70 8.09
C ILE A 15 18.08 0.19 8.24
N MET A 16 18.96 -0.45 7.46
CA MET A 16 19.20 -1.89 7.53
C MET A 16 19.77 -2.34 8.88
N LYS A 17 20.55 -1.49 9.54
CA LYS A 17 21.14 -1.73 10.88
C LYS A 17 20.17 -1.43 12.03
N THR A 18 19.06 -0.71 11.78
CA THR A 18 18.06 -0.35 12.79
C THR A 18 16.80 -1.19 12.60
N PRO A 19 16.65 -2.35 13.29
CA PRO A 19 15.62 -3.35 12.99
C PRO A 19 14.20 -2.80 13.04
N PHE A 20 13.90 -1.91 13.99
CA PHE A 20 12.58 -1.30 14.11
C PHE A 20 12.25 -0.42 12.87
N VAL A 21 13.20 0.44 12.46
CA VAL A 21 13.03 1.32 11.30
C VAL A 21 12.90 0.50 10.01
N LEU A 22 13.73 -0.55 9.86
CA LEU A 22 13.65 -1.45 8.72
C LEU A 22 12.27 -2.12 8.63
N TRP A 23 11.74 -2.62 9.77
CA TRP A 23 10.42 -3.25 9.79
C TRP A 23 9.30 -2.27 9.43
N VAL A 24 9.29 -1.07 10.02
CA VAL A 24 8.34 -0.01 9.70
C VAL A 24 8.43 0.39 8.22
N MET A 25 9.64 0.45 7.67
CA MET A 25 9.87 0.76 6.26
C MET A 25 9.30 -0.33 5.33
N LEU A 26 9.61 -1.60 5.60
CA LEU A 26 9.12 -2.74 4.79
C LEU A 26 7.59 -2.85 4.84
N PHE A 27 7.01 -2.63 6.01
CA PHE A 27 5.57 -2.56 6.18
C PHE A 27 4.96 -1.41 5.34
N GLY A 28 5.59 -0.23 5.40
CA GLY A 28 5.17 0.90 4.60
C GLY A 28 5.30 0.66 3.09
N MET A 29 6.38 0.01 2.65
CA MET A 29 6.58 -0.36 1.24
C MET A 29 5.49 -1.32 0.73
N LEU A 30 5.13 -2.31 1.54
CA LEU A 30 4.08 -3.27 1.20
C LEU A 30 2.71 -2.60 1.09
N LEU A 31 2.33 -1.81 2.09
CA LEU A 31 1.05 -1.10 2.13
C LEU A 31 0.95 -0.03 1.03
N ASP A 32 1.93 0.87 0.99
CA ASP A 32 1.94 1.96 0.01
C ASP A 32 1.95 1.42 -1.42
N GLY A 33 2.82 0.46 -1.72
CA GLY A 33 2.90 -0.14 -3.05
C GLY A 33 1.58 -0.77 -3.49
N THR A 34 0.97 -1.59 -2.62
CA THR A 34 -0.29 -2.30 -2.94
C THR A 34 -1.45 -1.31 -3.11
N ILE A 35 -1.65 -0.40 -2.16
CA ILE A 35 -2.79 0.52 -2.22
C ILE A 35 -2.59 1.56 -3.33
N ARG A 36 -1.37 2.04 -3.55
CA ARG A 36 -1.06 2.97 -4.65
C ARG A 36 -1.36 2.34 -6.01
N MET A 37 -1.09 1.03 -6.19
CA MET A 37 -1.47 0.33 -7.40
C MET A 37 -2.99 0.31 -7.59
N VAL A 38 -3.76 0.04 -6.53
CA VAL A 38 -5.24 0.10 -6.56
C VAL A 38 -5.73 1.52 -6.85
N ILE A 39 -5.09 2.56 -6.29
CA ILE A 39 -5.41 3.96 -6.59
C ILE A 39 -5.19 4.26 -8.09
N THR A 40 -4.10 3.76 -8.67
CA THR A 40 -3.82 3.93 -10.11
C THR A 40 -4.92 3.28 -10.97
N LEU A 41 -5.52 2.19 -10.50
CA LEU A 41 -6.60 1.47 -11.17
C LEU A 41 -8.02 1.96 -10.76
N SER A 42 -8.11 2.99 -9.92
CA SER A 42 -9.39 3.43 -9.33
C SER A 42 -10.43 3.86 -10.37
N SER A 43 -10.01 4.49 -11.47
CA SER A 43 -10.94 4.89 -12.54
C SER A 43 -11.62 3.67 -13.19
N GLN A 44 -10.88 2.57 -13.42
CA GLN A 44 -11.46 1.33 -13.92
C GLN A 44 -12.37 0.69 -12.88
N TYR A 45 -11.94 0.64 -11.61
CA TYR A 45 -12.77 0.15 -10.52
C TYR A 45 -14.09 0.92 -10.40
N TYR A 46 -14.05 2.26 -10.48
CA TYR A 46 -15.26 3.09 -10.40
C TYR A 46 -16.23 2.81 -11.55
N ARG A 47 -15.73 2.61 -12.77
CA ARG A 47 -16.56 2.17 -13.90
C ARG A 47 -17.22 0.82 -13.62
N MET A 48 -16.49 -0.15 -13.08
CA MET A 48 -17.01 -1.50 -12.78
C MET A 48 -18.12 -1.48 -11.72
N ILE A 49 -18.07 -0.57 -10.75
CA ILE A 49 -19.13 -0.41 -9.76
C ILE A 49 -20.24 0.58 -10.18
N GLY A 50 -20.20 1.05 -11.41
CA GLY A 50 -21.25 1.91 -11.99
C GLY A 50 -21.21 3.39 -11.59
N ILE A 51 -20.06 3.89 -11.13
CA ILE A 51 -19.90 5.32 -10.84
C ILE A 51 -19.68 6.08 -12.17
N PRO A 52 -20.49 7.08 -12.50
CA PRO A 52 -20.30 7.92 -13.68
C PRO A 52 -18.97 8.68 -13.64
N GLU A 53 -18.30 8.82 -14.78
CA GLU A 53 -17.00 9.51 -14.85
C GLU A 53 -17.07 10.97 -14.39
N SER A 54 -18.22 11.62 -14.56
CA SER A 54 -18.47 12.98 -14.04
C SER A 54 -18.29 13.11 -12.54
N LEU A 55 -18.39 12.01 -11.77
CA LEU A 55 -18.21 11.98 -10.32
C LEU A 55 -16.77 11.66 -9.88
N PHE A 56 -15.87 11.26 -10.79
CA PHE A 56 -14.49 10.89 -10.42
C PHE A 56 -13.73 12.03 -9.74
N GLY A 57 -13.96 13.28 -10.18
CA GLY A 57 -13.39 14.46 -9.53
C GLY A 57 -13.86 14.64 -8.08
N ILE A 58 -15.13 14.36 -7.83
CA ILE A 58 -15.71 14.40 -6.48
C ILE A 58 -15.08 13.32 -5.61
N MET A 59 -14.91 12.09 -6.13
CA MET A 59 -14.23 11.01 -5.42
C MET A 59 -12.80 11.40 -5.05
N GLY A 60 -12.05 12.00 -5.99
CA GLY A 60 -10.72 12.54 -5.73
C GLY A 60 -10.71 13.59 -4.63
N SER A 61 -11.70 14.47 -4.60
CA SER A 61 -11.85 15.51 -3.56
C SER A 61 -12.14 14.90 -2.18
N VAL A 62 -12.99 13.88 -2.10
CA VAL A 62 -13.25 13.13 -0.85
C VAL A 62 -11.97 12.49 -0.32
N VAL A 63 -11.21 11.82 -1.21
CA VAL A 63 -9.91 11.21 -0.83
C VAL A 63 -8.91 12.27 -0.36
N ALA A 64 -8.88 13.44 -1.00
CA ALA A 64 -8.02 14.56 -0.58
C ALA A 64 -8.40 15.09 0.81
N LEU A 65 -9.70 15.22 1.12
CA LEU A 65 -10.19 15.60 2.44
C LEU A 65 -9.80 14.57 3.52
N MET A 66 -9.81 13.28 3.18
CA MET A 66 -9.31 12.25 4.09
C MET A 66 -7.84 12.47 4.46
N GLY A 67 -7.03 13.03 3.56
CA GLY A 67 -5.64 13.42 3.83
C GLY A 67 -5.49 14.48 4.93
N VAL A 68 -6.55 15.22 5.25
CA VAL A 68 -6.57 16.21 6.36
C VAL A 68 -7.11 15.59 7.66
N VAL A 69 -8.15 14.76 7.56
CA VAL A 69 -8.86 14.20 8.72
C VAL A 69 -8.14 12.99 9.32
N VAL A 70 -7.74 12.04 8.46
CA VAL A 70 -7.13 10.77 8.90
C VAL A 70 -5.83 10.96 9.69
N PRO A 71 -4.93 11.90 9.34
CA PRO A 71 -3.72 12.14 10.16
C PRO A 71 -4.01 12.60 11.59
N LYS A 72 -5.12 13.28 11.85
CA LYS A 72 -5.50 13.67 13.22
C LYS A 72 -5.85 12.43 14.06
N ILE A 73 -6.62 11.51 13.48
CA ILE A 73 -6.95 10.21 14.10
C ILE A 73 -5.69 9.38 14.29
N ALA A 74 -4.84 9.33 13.25
CA ALA A 74 -3.58 8.60 13.29
C ALA A 74 -2.67 9.07 14.42
N ARG A 75 -2.60 10.39 14.66
CA ARG A 75 -1.83 10.97 15.76
C ARG A 75 -2.32 10.47 17.10
N GLN A 76 -3.62 10.50 17.35
CA GLN A 76 -4.20 10.00 18.60
C GLN A 76 -3.88 8.51 18.82
N ILE A 77 -3.94 7.69 17.74
CA ILE A 77 -3.58 6.28 17.82
C ILE A 77 -2.08 6.13 18.13
N ALA A 78 -1.21 6.90 17.48
CA ALA A 78 0.24 6.81 17.65
C ALA A 78 0.71 7.24 19.06
N GLU A 79 0.00 8.19 19.68
CA GLU A 79 0.29 8.67 21.03
C GLU A 79 -0.23 7.70 22.12
N ASN A 80 -1.33 6.99 21.87
CA ASN A 80 -2.01 6.17 22.88
C ASN A 80 -1.83 4.66 22.70
N ARG A 81 -1.27 4.20 21.58
CA ARG A 81 -1.12 2.77 21.27
C ARG A 81 0.31 2.43 20.88
N SER A 82 0.67 1.16 21.03
CA SER A 82 1.98 0.68 20.59
C SER A 82 2.11 0.76 19.05
N PRO A 83 3.35 0.92 18.51
CA PRO A 83 3.59 0.90 17.07
C PRO A 83 3.04 -0.35 16.39
N GLN A 84 3.16 -1.52 17.04
CA GLN A 84 2.63 -2.78 16.53
C GLN A 84 1.11 -2.73 16.37
N THR A 85 0.40 -2.23 17.40
CA THR A 85 -1.06 -2.09 17.35
C THR A 85 -1.51 -1.14 16.24
N ALA A 86 -0.85 0.01 16.10
CA ALA A 86 -1.15 0.98 15.05
C ALA A 86 -0.98 0.38 13.64
N LEU A 87 0.12 -0.35 13.42
CA LEU A 87 0.39 -0.99 12.14
C LEU A 87 -0.55 -2.18 11.87
N LEU A 88 -0.94 -2.95 12.89
CA LEU A 88 -1.93 -4.02 12.77
C LEU A 88 -3.33 -3.49 12.42
N ILE A 89 -3.77 -2.39 13.06
CA ILE A 89 -5.02 -1.72 12.71
C ILE A 89 -5.00 -1.31 11.24
N THR A 90 -3.91 -0.70 10.79
CA THR A 90 -3.76 -0.25 9.40
C THR A 90 -3.79 -1.42 8.43
N ALA A 91 -3.07 -2.51 8.74
CA ALA A 91 -3.08 -3.73 7.92
C ALA A 91 -4.47 -4.38 7.88
N GLY A 92 -5.17 -4.44 9.01
CA GLY A 92 -6.54 -4.95 9.09
C GLY A 92 -7.51 -4.15 8.22
N LEU A 93 -7.43 -2.82 8.26
CA LEU A 93 -8.23 -1.95 7.39
C LEU A 93 -7.88 -2.15 5.92
N ALA A 94 -6.59 -2.29 5.57
CA ALA A 94 -6.17 -2.53 4.21
C ALA A 94 -6.69 -3.88 3.68
N VAL A 95 -6.53 -4.97 4.45
CA VAL A 95 -7.06 -6.29 4.08
C VAL A 95 -8.57 -6.26 3.92
N ALA A 96 -9.28 -5.69 4.90
CA ALA A 96 -10.75 -5.61 4.87
C ALA A 96 -11.25 -4.79 3.67
N GLY A 97 -10.64 -3.62 3.43
CA GLY A 97 -10.98 -2.77 2.30
C GLY A 97 -10.71 -3.46 0.96
N LEU A 98 -9.48 -3.97 0.77
CA LEU A 98 -9.09 -4.67 -0.46
C LEU A 98 -9.93 -5.93 -0.72
N ALA A 99 -10.22 -6.72 0.31
CA ALA A 99 -11.06 -7.91 0.19
C ALA A 99 -12.50 -7.53 -0.19
N ALA A 100 -13.07 -6.53 0.47
CA ALA A 100 -14.42 -6.06 0.19
C ALA A 100 -14.55 -5.41 -1.21
N MET A 101 -13.49 -4.77 -1.74
CA MET A 101 -13.50 -4.25 -3.12
C MET A 101 -13.71 -5.35 -4.17
N ASN A 102 -13.35 -6.60 -3.90
CA ASN A 102 -13.60 -7.72 -4.82
C ASN A 102 -15.09 -8.03 -5.06
N GLY A 103 -15.98 -7.50 -4.22
CA GLY A 103 -17.42 -7.65 -4.44
C GLY A 103 -17.96 -6.80 -5.58
N PHE A 104 -17.21 -5.81 -6.07
CA PHE A 104 -17.63 -4.87 -7.14
C PHE A 104 -19.09 -4.40 -7.01
N TRP A 105 -19.55 -4.20 -5.77
CA TRP A 105 -20.96 -3.84 -5.50
C TRP A 105 -21.30 -2.49 -6.11
N HIS A 106 -22.38 -2.49 -6.90
CA HIS A 106 -22.85 -1.29 -7.57
C HIS A 106 -23.03 -0.13 -6.58
N TRP A 107 -22.38 1.01 -6.83
CA TRP A 107 -22.28 2.21 -5.97
C TRP A 107 -21.72 1.96 -4.56
N VAL A 108 -22.17 0.90 -3.89
CA VAL A 108 -21.73 0.59 -2.50
C VAL A 108 -20.24 0.28 -2.44
N GLY A 109 -19.65 -0.20 -3.54
CA GLY A 109 -18.21 -0.48 -3.65
C GLY A 109 -17.30 0.72 -3.39
N ILE A 110 -17.85 1.96 -3.37
CA ILE A 110 -17.08 3.14 -2.97
C ILE A 110 -16.64 3.09 -1.50
N VAL A 111 -17.44 2.47 -0.61
CA VAL A 111 -17.14 2.40 0.82
C VAL A 111 -15.85 1.62 1.09
N PRO A 112 -15.68 0.37 0.60
CA PRO A 112 -14.41 -0.34 0.78
C PRO A 112 -13.21 0.34 0.08
N ALA A 113 -13.42 1.05 -1.02
CA ALA A 113 -12.36 1.85 -1.63
C ALA A 113 -11.91 2.98 -0.69
N LEU A 114 -12.85 3.71 -0.07
CA LEU A 114 -12.52 4.75 0.92
C LEU A 114 -11.82 4.18 2.16
N VAL A 115 -12.22 3.01 2.64
CA VAL A 115 -11.52 2.30 3.74
C VAL A 115 -10.08 1.98 3.36
N THR A 116 -9.86 1.49 2.14
CA THR A 116 -8.52 1.22 1.60
C THR A 116 -7.68 2.49 1.53
N PHE A 117 -8.25 3.60 1.07
CA PHE A 117 -7.56 4.89 0.98
C PHE A 117 -7.31 5.51 2.36
N ALA A 118 -8.17 5.26 3.34
CA ALA A 118 -7.89 5.61 4.73
C ALA A 118 -6.65 4.87 5.27
N ALA A 119 -6.53 3.57 4.98
CA ALA A 119 -5.35 2.79 5.34
C ALA A 119 -4.06 3.35 4.70
N MET A 120 -4.12 3.87 3.48
CA MET A 120 -2.99 4.58 2.83
C MET A 120 -2.57 5.82 3.63
N ASN A 121 -3.52 6.67 4.02
CA ASN A 121 -3.25 7.87 4.81
C ASN A 121 -2.68 7.53 6.20
N LEU A 122 -3.22 6.50 6.87
CA LEU A 122 -2.68 5.99 8.13
C LEU A 122 -1.23 5.50 7.96
N THR A 123 -0.94 4.75 6.89
CA THR A 123 0.40 4.27 6.57
C THR A 123 1.38 5.44 6.42
N GLY A 124 1.02 6.43 5.62
CA GLY A 124 1.86 7.61 5.38
C GLY A 124 2.22 8.33 6.67
N PHE A 125 1.23 8.49 7.58
CA PHE A 125 1.43 9.10 8.89
C PHE A 125 2.30 8.22 9.80
N PHE A 126 1.91 6.97 10.06
CA PHE A 126 2.60 6.12 11.04
C PHE A 126 4.04 5.86 10.66
N VAL A 127 4.31 5.54 9.40
CA VAL A 127 5.68 5.28 8.94
C VAL A 127 6.54 6.54 9.11
N SER A 128 6.04 7.70 8.71
CA SER A 128 6.77 8.96 8.89
C SER A 128 6.97 9.30 10.35
N PHE A 129 5.94 9.13 11.18
CA PHE A 129 5.99 9.41 12.62
C PHE A 129 7.02 8.54 13.33
N TYR A 130 6.99 7.22 13.11
CA TYR A 130 7.92 6.30 13.79
C TYR A 130 9.35 6.43 13.27
N ILE A 131 9.55 6.63 11.97
CA ILE A 131 10.89 6.90 11.41
C ILE A 131 11.47 8.20 12.00
N ASN A 132 10.67 9.27 12.05
CA ASN A 132 11.12 10.56 12.57
C ASN A 132 11.48 10.50 14.05
N ARG A 133 10.81 9.66 14.83
CA ARG A 133 11.10 9.48 16.25
C ARG A 133 12.44 8.79 16.50
N GLU A 134 12.83 7.86 15.62
CA GLU A 134 14.08 7.09 15.74
C GLU A 134 15.27 7.76 15.04
N THR A 135 15.02 8.81 14.23
CA THR A 135 16.06 9.40 13.38
C THR A 135 16.52 10.73 13.92
N ASP A 136 17.84 10.91 13.99
CA ASP A 136 18.46 12.18 14.33
C ASP A 136 18.05 13.29 13.36
N SER A 137 17.88 14.51 13.87
CA SER A 137 17.46 15.68 13.08
C SER A 137 18.34 15.92 11.84
N ARG A 138 19.64 15.64 11.95
CA ARG A 138 20.63 15.80 10.86
C ARG A 138 20.43 14.80 9.71
N GLN A 139 19.88 13.63 9.96
CA GLN A 139 19.70 12.57 8.96
C GLN A 139 18.26 12.41 8.51
N ARG A 140 17.30 13.07 9.19
CA ARG A 140 15.86 12.89 8.97
C ARG A 140 15.44 13.12 7.53
N ALA A 141 15.89 14.20 6.91
CA ALA A 141 15.54 14.50 5.51
C ALA A 141 16.04 13.40 4.56
N THR A 142 17.25 12.88 4.77
CA THR A 142 17.83 11.83 3.94
C THR A 142 17.08 10.50 4.11
N VAL A 143 16.76 10.12 5.35
CA VAL A 143 16.00 8.90 5.65
C VAL A 143 14.59 8.95 5.06
N LEU A 144 13.91 10.10 5.13
CA LEU A 144 12.61 10.30 4.51
C LEU A 144 12.67 10.28 2.97
N SER A 145 13.74 10.82 2.39
CA SER A 145 13.99 10.74 0.96
C SER A 145 14.21 9.28 0.51
N PHE A 146 15.01 8.52 1.27
CA PHE A 146 15.20 7.09 1.03
C PHE A 146 13.89 6.30 1.15
N LYS A 147 13.02 6.65 2.12
CA LYS A 147 11.66 6.09 2.22
C LYS A 147 10.88 6.30 0.93
N GLY A 148 10.86 7.53 0.41
CA GLY A 148 10.15 7.85 -0.84
C GLY A 148 10.69 7.05 -2.03
N LEU A 149 12.02 6.92 -2.15
CA LEU A 149 12.66 6.10 -3.17
C LEU A 149 12.24 4.63 -3.06
N SER A 150 12.30 4.06 -1.85
CA SER A 150 11.93 2.67 -1.58
C SER A 150 10.46 2.38 -1.93
N TYR A 151 9.56 3.31 -1.64
CA TYR A 151 8.15 3.21 -2.00
C TYR A 151 7.94 3.20 -3.51
N ASN A 152 8.64 4.06 -4.25
CA ASN A 152 8.55 4.11 -5.70
C ASN A 152 9.10 2.82 -6.34
N VAL A 153 10.19 2.27 -5.81
CA VAL A 153 10.72 0.97 -6.26
C VAL A 153 9.72 -0.15 -6.00
N SER A 154 9.14 -0.21 -4.78
CA SER A 154 8.11 -1.20 -4.44
C SER A 154 6.90 -1.11 -5.36
N TYR A 155 6.38 0.10 -5.57
CA TYR A 155 5.26 0.35 -6.49
C TYR A 155 5.57 -0.08 -7.93
N GLY A 156 6.76 0.24 -8.44
CA GLY A 156 7.20 -0.15 -9.79
C GLY A 156 7.29 -1.67 -9.95
N LEU A 157 7.88 -2.36 -8.97
CA LEU A 157 7.97 -3.83 -8.98
C LEU A 157 6.58 -4.49 -8.93
N LEU A 158 5.67 -3.96 -8.11
CA LEU A 158 4.28 -4.41 -8.05
C LEU A 158 3.54 -4.19 -9.37
N GLY A 159 3.76 -3.05 -10.02
CA GLY A 159 3.19 -2.75 -11.33
C GLY A 159 3.61 -3.77 -12.39
N VAL A 160 4.90 -4.14 -12.42
CA VAL A 160 5.42 -5.18 -13.32
C VAL A 160 4.80 -6.55 -12.97
N ALA A 161 4.74 -6.91 -11.68
CA ALA A 161 4.14 -8.17 -11.26
C ALA A 161 2.66 -8.26 -11.64
N TYR A 162 1.88 -7.19 -11.41
CA TYR A 162 0.46 -7.17 -11.78
C TYR A 162 0.25 -7.17 -13.30
N ALA A 163 1.11 -6.50 -14.07
CA ALA A 163 1.07 -6.55 -15.53
C ALA A 163 1.29 -7.98 -16.06
N LEU A 164 2.14 -8.77 -15.40
CA LEU A 164 2.31 -10.19 -15.73
C LEU A 164 1.06 -11.00 -15.39
N VAL A 165 0.42 -10.75 -14.25
CA VAL A 165 -0.85 -11.38 -13.87
C VAL A 165 -1.92 -11.11 -14.94
N LEU A 166 -2.09 -9.84 -15.35
CA LEU A 166 -3.04 -9.46 -16.39
C LEU A 166 -2.73 -10.13 -17.74
N LYS A 167 -1.44 -10.18 -18.12
CA LYS A 167 -1.00 -10.83 -19.37
C LYS A 167 -1.35 -12.31 -19.37
N LEU A 168 -1.08 -13.01 -18.27
CA LEU A 168 -1.39 -14.45 -18.13
C LEU A 168 -2.90 -14.69 -18.13
N ALA A 169 -3.67 -13.87 -17.43
CA ALA A 169 -5.13 -13.97 -17.40
C ALA A 169 -5.74 -13.74 -18.80
N LYS A 170 -5.27 -12.72 -19.53
CA LYS A 170 -5.71 -12.47 -20.92
C LYS A 170 -5.38 -13.63 -21.87
N ALA A 171 -4.21 -14.25 -21.70
CA ALA A 171 -3.81 -15.39 -22.51
C ALA A 171 -4.67 -16.66 -22.29
N GLY A 172 -5.35 -16.74 -21.14
CA GLY A 172 -6.28 -17.82 -20.81
C GLY A 172 -7.70 -17.63 -21.39
N VAL A 173 -8.01 -16.47 -21.97
CA VAL A 173 -9.32 -16.22 -22.58
C VAL A 173 -9.37 -16.86 -23.96
N ASP A 174 -10.39 -17.70 -24.20
CA ASP A 174 -10.58 -18.35 -25.50
C ASP A 174 -10.90 -17.31 -26.60
N PRO A 175 -10.14 -17.23 -27.69
CA PRO A 175 -10.41 -16.33 -28.81
C PRO A 175 -11.79 -16.57 -29.48
N ALA A 176 -12.35 -17.76 -29.32
CA ALA A 176 -13.66 -18.13 -29.90
C ALA A 176 -14.87 -17.49 -29.17
N THR A 177 -14.64 -16.79 -28.03
CA THR A 177 -15.75 -16.19 -27.27
C THR A 177 -16.49 -15.07 -28.00
N GLY A 178 -15.92 -14.46 -29.04
CA GLY A 178 -16.52 -13.35 -29.77
C GLY A 178 -16.72 -12.07 -28.98
N LEU A 179 -16.16 -11.99 -27.75
CA LEU A 179 -16.25 -10.82 -26.88
C LEU A 179 -15.43 -9.65 -27.42
N SER A 180 -15.90 -8.43 -27.17
CA SER A 180 -15.13 -7.24 -27.51
C SER A 180 -13.85 -7.15 -26.66
N PRO A 181 -12.77 -6.53 -27.16
CA PRO A 181 -11.54 -6.32 -26.40
C PRO A 181 -11.78 -5.62 -25.06
N GLU A 182 -12.71 -4.66 -25.03
CA GLU A 182 -13.08 -3.94 -23.82
C GLU A 182 -13.77 -4.86 -22.79
N THR A 183 -14.67 -5.74 -23.24
CA THR A 183 -15.33 -6.70 -22.36
C THR A 183 -14.32 -7.66 -21.74
N ILE A 184 -13.36 -8.14 -22.55
CA ILE A 184 -12.29 -9.01 -22.07
C ILE A 184 -11.42 -8.28 -21.02
N GLU A 185 -11.06 -7.02 -21.27
CA GLU A 185 -10.28 -6.23 -20.31
C GLU A 185 -11.01 -6.05 -18.97
N ASN A 186 -12.28 -5.73 -19.02
CA ASN A 186 -13.10 -5.53 -17.83
C ASN A 186 -13.26 -6.84 -17.04
N GLN A 187 -13.51 -7.95 -17.73
CA GLN A 187 -13.61 -9.26 -17.07
C GLN A 187 -12.28 -9.67 -16.44
N VAL A 188 -11.18 -9.58 -17.17
CA VAL A 188 -9.85 -9.90 -16.68
C VAL A 188 -9.48 -9.01 -15.47
N PHE A 189 -9.87 -7.74 -15.50
CA PHE A 189 -9.65 -6.85 -14.35
C PHE A 189 -10.41 -7.32 -13.13
N VAL A 190 -11.70 -7.65 -13.25
CA VAL A 190 -12.52 -8.17 -12.16
C VAL A 190 -11.94 -9.49 -11.63
N ASP A 191 -11.63 -10.43 -12.51
CA ASP A 191 -11.14 -11.76 -12.17
C ASP A 191 -9.76 -11.74 -11.50
N THR A 192 -8.93 -10.76 -11.82
CA THR A 192 -7.57 -10.64 -11.24
C THR A 192 -7.50 -9.73 -10.02
N PHE A 193 -8.56 -9.01 -9.68
CA PHE A 193 -8.53 -8.03 -8.59
C PHE A 193 -8.26 -8.67 -7.22
N PHE A 194 -8.68 -9.93 -7.02
CA PHE A 194 -8.41 -10.69 -5.79
C PHE A 194 -6.91 -10.85 -5.50
N TRP A 195 -6.06 -10.66 -6.49
CA TRP A 195 -4.61 -10.71 -6.33
C TRP A 195 -4.11 -9.67 -5.30
N PHE A 196 -4.72 -8.49 -5.23
CA PHE A 196 -4.29 -7.43 -4.29
C PHE A 196 -4.46 -7.81 -2.81
N PRO A 197 -5.63 -8.22 -2.33
CA PRO A 197 -5.77 -8.64 -0.94
C PRO A 197 -4.96 -9.91 -0.63
N LEU A 198 -4.88 -10.86 -1.55
CA LEU A 198 -4.09 -12.08 -1.38
C LEU A 198 -2.59 -11.76 -1.28
N PHE A 199 -2.07 -11.00 -2.23
CA PHE A 199 -0.67 -10.55 -2.24
C PHE A 199 -0.33 -9.81 -0.94
N PHE A 200 -1.16 -8.86 -0.55
CA PHE A 200 -0.96 -8.10 0.67
C PHE A 200 -0.98 -8.99 1.91
N ALA A 201 -1.99 -9.83 2.08
CA ALA A 201 -2.14 -10.69 3.25
C ALA A 201 -0.97 -11.67 3.40
N VAL A 202 -0.58 -12.35 2.31
CA VAL A 202 0.54 -13.30 2.31
C VAL A 202 1.84 -12.60 2.69
N ASN A 203 2.17 -11.49 2.03
CA ASN A 203 3.42 -10.78 2.31
C ASN A 203 3.43 -10.14 3.69
N PHE A 204 2.28 -9.66 4.20
CA PHE A 204 2.15 -9.16 5.55
C PHE A 204 2.40 -10.25 6.60
N LEU A 205 1.84 -11.45 6.41
CA LEU A 205 2.07 -12.60 7.29
C LEU A 205 3.55 -13.03 7.27
N VAL A 206 4.16 -13.10 6.10
CA VAL A 206 5.59 -13.41 5.96
C VAL A 206 6.45 -12.36 6.68
N LEU A 207 6.16 -11.08 6.46
CA LEU A 207 6.88 -9.98 7.08
C LEU A 207 6.78 -10.02 8.62
N THR A 208 5.57 -10.23 9.14
CA THR A 208 5.34 -10.32 10.59
C THR A 208 6.01 -11.54 11.21
N ALA A 209 5.99 -12.70 10.53
CA ALA A 209 6.66 -13.91 10.99
C ALA A 209 8.19 -13.72 11.05
N VAL A 210 8.79 -13.16 9.99
CA VAL A 210 10.24 -12.87 9.95
C VAL A 210 10.63 -11.88 11.06
N CYS A 211 9.83 -10.84 11.27
CA CYS A 211 10.06 -9.88 12.35
C CYS A 211 9.97 -10.55 13.74
N ALA A 212 8.95 -11.37 13.97
CA ALA A 212 8.77 -12.06 15.25
C ALA A 212 9.97 -12.95 15.61
N VAL A 213 10.50 -13.69 14.62
CA VAL A 213 11.68 -14.53 14.81
C VAL A 213 12.93 -13.70 15.13
N ARG A 214 13.17 -12.62 14.39
CA ARG A 214 14.36 -11.76 14.61
C ARG A 214 14.34 -11.02 15.94
N PHE A 215 13.16 -10.55 16.38
CA PHE A 215 13.04 -9.86 17.67
C PHE A 215 13.15 -10.82 18.87
N LYS A 216 12.66 -12.07 18.75
CA LYS A 216 12.88 -13.10 19.79
C LYS A 216 14.34 -13.49 19.94
N ALA A 217 15.06 -13.67 18.84
CA ALA A 217 16.47 -14.02 18.85
C ALA A 217 17.36 -12.92 19.50
N LYS A 218 16.97 -11.65 19.42
CA LYS A 218 17.72 -10.54 20.03
C LYS A 218 17.46 -10.38 21.54
N LYS A 219 16.33 -10.91 22.06
CA LYS A 219 16.00 -10.86 23.50
C LYS A 219 16.68 -11.99 24.29
N GLN A 220 17.20 -13.00 23.60
CA GLN A 220 17.89 -14.15 24.19
C GLN A 220 19.43 -14.02 24.19
N ARG A 221 19.98 -12.95 23.61
CA ARG A 221 21.39 -12.55 23.67
C ARG A 221 21.56 -11.32 24.55
#